data_0c8393165b3aee23050af57658c1563c
#
_entry.id   0c8393165b3aee23050af57658c1563c
#
_cell.length_a   1.000
_cell.length_b   1.000
_cell.length_c   1.000
_cell.angle_alpha   90.00
_cell.angle_beta   90.00
_cell.angle_gamma   90.00
#
_symmetry.space_group_name_H-M   'P 1'
#
loop_
_entity.id
_entity.type
_entity.pdbx_description
1 polymer ?
#
loop_
_entity_poly.entity_id
_entity_poly.type
_entity_poly.pdbx_seq_one_letter_code
_entity_poly.pdbx_strand_id
1 'polypeptide(L)'
;ITEMLAQKRVEMGICHVIEGRRVFEHLTPDENLTAAAPMGMSRSELDGEKEKIYNYFPRLAERSNSLSGYLSGGEQQMLAIGRALVTQPSLLMLDEPSLGLAPFLVAEIFGILQKINQEEGMSVLLVEQNALAALEIVSEGYLIENGRVVMNGTAAALKSNSDIQEFYLGGGEGTDFHNVKHYSRRKRWLS
;
A
#
# COMPACT_ATOMS: atom_id res chain seq x y z
N ILE A 1 14.16 12.88 8.30
CA ILE A 1 12.74 12.77 8.71
C ILE A 1 12.52 11.90 9.95
N THR A 2 13.49 11.10 10.39
CA THR A 2 13.34 10.09 11.47
C THR A 2 12.81 10.69 12.78
N GLU A 3 13.31 11.85 13.19
CA GLU A 3 12.89 12.53 14.42
C GLU A 3 11.77 13.57 14.23
N MET A 4 11.24 13.66 13.01
CA MET A 4 10.19 14.61 12.68
C MET A 4 8.83 14.13 13.20
N LEU A 5 8.02 15.05 13.74
CA LEU A 5 6.65 14.78 14.14
C LEU A 5 5.82 14.28 12.94
N ALA A 6 4.89 13.35 13.17
CA ALA A 6 4.04 12.78 12.12
C ALA A 6 3.28 13.87 11.33
N GLN A 7 2.72 14.86 12.01
CA GLN A 7 2.04 16.00 11.39
C GLN A 7 2.94 16.73 10.38
N LYS A 8 4.21 16.97 10.72
CA LYS A 8 5.16 17.63 9.82
C LYS A 8 5.47 16.81 8.58
N ARG A 9 5.49 15.47 8.70
CA ARG A 9 5.66 14.57 7.53
C ARG A 9 4.48 14.68 6.58
N VAL A 10 3.25 14.73 7.12
CA VAL A 10 2.05 14.93 6.31
C VAL A 10 2.07 16.30 5.62
N GLU A 11 2.46 17.37 6.31
CA GLU A 11 2.63 18.72 5.73
C GLU A 11 3.68 18.75 4.60
N MET A 12 4.65 17.83 4.61
CA MET A 12 5.64 17.64 3.53
C MET A 12 5.12 16.74 2.39
N GLY A 13 3.88 16.29 2.44
CA GLY A 13 3.27 15.42 1.44
C GLY A 13 3.63 13.94 1.60
N ILE A 14 4.05 13.48 2.79
CA ILE A 14 4.32 12.07 3.09
C ILE A 14 3.16 11.52 3.91
N CYS A 15 2.41 10.57 3.35
CA CYS A 15 1.31 9.92 4.07
C CYS A 15 1.57 8.42 4.20
N HIS A 16 1.18 7.84 5.35
CA HIS A 16 1.41 6.45 5.67
C HIS A 16 0.11 5.75 6.05
N VAL A 17 -0.26 4.75 5.27
CA VAL A 17 -1.33 3.81 5.57
C VAL A 17 -0.68 2.63 6.30
N ILE A 18 -0.84 2.62 7.63
CA ILE A 18 -0.27 1.58 8.49
C ILE A 18 -1.13 0.32 8.47
N GLU A 19 -0.54 -0.82 8.78
CA GLU A 19 -1.22 -2.10 8.94
C GLU A 19 -2.43 -1.99 9.90
N GLY A 20 -3.48 -2.78 9.67
CA GLY A 20 -4.64 -2.92 10.56
C GLY A 20 -5.78 -1.94 10.30
N ARG A 21 -5.85 -1.34 9.10
CA ARG A 21 -7.03 -0.60 8.62
C ARG A 21 -7.56 0.45 9.60
N ARG A 22 -6.70 1.31 10.13
CA ARG A 22 -6.99 2.28 11.20
C ARG A 22 -8.04 3.32 10.81
N VAL A 23 -9.32 2.90 10.68
CA VAL A 23 -10.46 3.78 10.41
C VAL A 23 -11.16 4.19 11.73
N PHE A 24 -11.89 5.29 11.70
CA PHE A 24 -12.76 5.68 12.81
C PHE A 24 -14.10 4.94 12.67
N GLU A 25 -14.26 3.85 13.41
CA GLU A 25 -15.38 2.91 13.26
C GLU A 25 -16.75 3.53 13.53
N HIS A 26 -16.82 4.55 14.40
CA HIS A 26 -18.03 5.26 14.77
C HIS A 26 -18.39 6.43 13.83
N LEU A 27 -17.55 6.69 12.84
CA LEU A 27 -17.79 7.67 11.79
C LEU A 27 -18.17 6.95 10.50
N THR A 28 -18.95 7.63 9.65
CA THR A 28 -19.19 7.19 8.28
C THR A 28 -17.93 7.35 7.42
N PRO A 29 -17.83 6.73 6.23
CA PRO A 29 -16.75 7.00 5.27
C PRO A 29 -16.60 8.49 4.96
N ASP A 30 -17.71 9.20 4.74
CA ASP A 30 -17.69 10.64 4.46
C ASP A 30 -17.10 11.46 5.60
N GLU A 31 -17.46 11.14 6.84
CA GLU A 31 -16.90 11.78 8.04
C GLU A 31 -15.44 11.39 8.27
N ASN A 32 -15.04 10.14 7.98
CA ASN A 32 -13.65 9.69 8.03
C ASN A 32 -12.76 10.48 7.07
N LEU A 33 -13.22 10.71 5.83
CA LEU A 33 -12.51 11.52 4.85
C LEU A 33 -12.44 12.97 5.30
N THR A 34 -13.56 13.53 5.83
CA THR A 34 -13.60 14.89 6.38
C THR A 34 -12.59 15.06 7.52
N ALA A 35 -12.53 14.09 8.45
CA ALA A 35 -11.64 14.16 9.60
C ALA A 35 -10.14 14.05 9.22
N ALA A 36 -9.83 13.51 8.04
CA ALA A 36 -8.46 13.39 7.52
C ALA A 36 -8.02 14.61 6.69
N ALA A 37 -8.93 15.52 6.33
CA ALA A 37 -8.62 16.69 5.52
C ALA A 37 -7.59 17.59 6.19
N PRO A 38 -6.62 18.16 5.44
CA PRO A 38 -5.66 19.11 5.97
C PRO A 38 -6.33 20.36 6.53
N MET A 39 -5.76 20.91 7.60
CA MET A 39 -6.23 22.20 8.14
C MET A 39 -6.09 23.30 7.08
N GLY A 40 -7.18 24.03 6.86
CA GLY A 40 -7.21 25.12 5.87
C GLY A 40 -7.72 24.71 4.48
N MET A 41 -7.97 23.44 4.23
CA MET A 41 -8.66 22.99 3.01
C MET A 41 -10.07 23.55 3.00
N SER A 42 -10.47 24.21 1.93
CA SER A 42 -11.84 24.71 1.79
C SER A 42 -12.85 23.57 1.61
N ARG A 43 -14.11 23.82 1.91
CA ARG A 43 -15.16 22.82 1.72
C ARG A 43 -15.26 22.35 0.27
N SER A 44 -15.15 23.26 -0.68
CA SER A 44 -15.21 22.94 -2.12
C SER A 44 -14.06 22.04 -2.56
N GLU A 45 -12.83 22.29 -2.04
CA GLU A 45 -11.67 21.43 -2.31
C GLU A 45 -11.87 20.05 -1.71
N LEU A 46 -12.34 19.97 -0.45
CA LEU A 46 -12.63 18.71 0.22
C LEU A 46 -13.69 17.90 -0.52
N ASP A 47 -14.78 18.53 -0.95
CA ASP A 47 -15.84 17.87 -1.71
C ASP A 47 -15.30 17.33 -3.03
N GLY A 48 -14.43 18.07 -3.72
CA GLY A 48 -13.74 17.61 -4.93
C GLY A 48 -12.81 16.41 -4.69
N GLU A 49 -12.04 16.42 -3.59
CA GLU A 49 -11.18 15.28 -3.25
C GLU A 49 -11.99 14.04 -2.85
N LYS A 50 -13.09 14.21 -2.11
CA LYS A 50 -14.01 13.10 -1.81
C LYS A 50 -14.61 12.50 -3.09
N GLU A 51 -15.02 13.32 -4.05
CA GLU A 51 -15.53 12.85 -5.34
C GLU A 51 -14.48 12.01 -6.09
N LYS A 52 -13.24 12.45 -6.15
CA LYS A 52 -12.13 11.67 -6.72
C LYS A 52 -11.96 10.32 -6.00
N ILE A 53 -11.94 10.32 -4.66
CA ILE A 53 -11.79 9.11 -3.86
C ILE A 53 -12.96 8.15 -4.12
N TYR A 54 -14.19 8.64 -4.19
CA TYR A 54 -15.35 7.81 -4.51
C TYR A 54 -15.34 7.29 -5.95
N ASN A 55 -14.73 8.03 -6.89
CA ASN A 55 -14.50 7.53 -8.25
C ASN A 55 -13.45 6.42 -8.31
N TYR A 56 -12.41 6.47 -7.46
CA TYR A 56 -11.46 5.36 -7.31
C TYR A 56 -12.07 4.17 -6.56
N PHE A 57 -12.90 4.42 -5.57
CA PHE A 57 -13.52 3.42 -4.69
C PHE A 57 -15.05 3.51 -4.68
N PRO A 58 -15.76 3.09 -5.78
CA PRO A 58 -17.23 3.21 -5.88
C PRO A 58 -17.97 2.52 -4.73
N ARG A 59 -17.43 1.42 -4.19
CA ARG A 59 -18.00 0.73 -3.03
C ARG A 59 -18.07 1.60 -1.78
N LEU A 60 -17.13 2.54 -1.60
CA LEU A 60 -17.19 3.50 -0.50
C LEU A 60 -18.30 4.53 -0.72
N ALA A 61 -18.54 4.95 -1.97
CA ALA A 61 -19.65 5.85 -2.30
C ALA A 61 -20.99 5.21 -1.93
N GLU A 62 -21.21 3.94 -2.27
CA GLU A 62 -22.41 3.18 -1.93
C GLU A 62 -22.63 3.07 -0.41
N ARG A 63 -21.56 3.11 0.37
CA ARG A 63 -21.56 2.97 1.84
C ARG A 63 -21.29 4.29 2.57
N SER A 64 -21.28 5.41 1.87
CA SER A 64 -20.87 6.73 2.39
C SER A 64 -21.61 7.17 3.67
N ASN A 65 -22.84 6.67 3.88
CA ASN A 65 -23.68 6.95 5.05
C ASN A 65 -23.71 5.80 6.09
N SER A 66 -23.01 4.70 5.87
CA SER A 66 -22.94 3.58 6.82
C SER A 66 -21.82 3.83 7.83
N LEU A 67 -21.96 3.37 9.07
CA LEU A 67 -20.84 3.44 10.02
C LEU A 67 -19.67 2.56 9.53
N SER A 68 -18.44 3.08 9.61
CA SER A 68 -17.26 2.43 9.06
C SER A 68 -16.89 1.11 9.78
N GLY A 69 -17.37 0.94 11.02
CA GLY A 69 -17.23 -0.34 11.73
C GLY A 69 -18.03 -1.49 11.11
N TYR A 70 -19.06 -1.20 10.29
CA TYR A 70 -19.84 -2.22 9.57
C TYR A 70 -19.35 -2.49 8.14
N LEU A 71 -18.30 -1.80 7.70
CA LEU A 71 -17.68 -2.07 6.42
C LEU A 71 -16.95 -3.41 6.43
N SER A 72 -16.93 -4.08 5.28
CA SER A 72 -16.06 -5.23 5.07
C SER A 72 -14.58 -4.84 5.20
N GLY A 73 -13.71 -5.82 5.46
CA GLY A 73 -12.28 -5.55 5.57
C GLY A 73 -11.68 -4.87 4.33
N GLY A 74 -12.17 -5.20 3.12
CA GLY A 74 -11.74 -4.52 1.89
C GLY A 74 -12.21 -3.08 1.80
N GLU A 75 -13.46 -2.80 2.17
CA GLU A 75 -14.00 -1.43 2.21
C GLU A 75 -13.28 -0.58 3.28
N GLN A 76 -12.95 -1.16 4.44
CA GLN A 76 -12.14 -0.48 5.46
C GLN A 76 -10.73 -0.16 4.94
N GLN A 77 -10.12 -1.07 4.16
CA GLN A 77 -8.82 -0.82 3.54
C GLN A 77 -8.90 0.28 2.49
N MET A 78 -9.93 0.28 1.64
CA MET A 78 -10.19 1.35 0.68
C MET A 78 -10.38 2.69 1.39
N LEU A 79 -11.10 2.70 2.52
CA LEU A 79 -11.31 3.91 3.32
C LEU A 79 -10.00 4.39 3.96
N ALA A 80 -9.15 3.51 4.47
CA ALA A 80 -7.84 3.86 5.03
C ALA A 80 -6.93 4.51 3.96
N ILE A 81 -6.93 3.97 2.74
CA ILE A 81 -6.24 4.56 1.59
C ILE A 81 -6.86 5.90 1.21
N GLY A 82 -8.19 5.99 1.12
CA GLY A 82 -8.91 7.24 0.81
C GLY A 82 -8.59 8.36 1.80
N ARG A 83 -8.50 8.05 3.09
CA ARG A 83 -8.08 9.01 4.12
C ARG A 83 -6.66 9.55 3.91
N ALA A 84 -5.77 8.72 3.41
CA ALA A 84 -4.43 9.18 3.03
C ALA A 84 -4.47 10.07 1.77
N LEU A 85 -5.27 9.69 0.77
CA LEU A 85 -5.37 10.41 -0.49
C LEU A 85 -5.98 11.81 -0.34
N VAL A 86 -6.95 12.01 0.58
CA VAL A 86 -7.54 13.33 0.81
C VAL A 86 -6.51 14.39 1.24
N THR A 87 -5.36 13.97 1.76
CA THR A 87 -4.26 14.88 2.10
C THR A 87 -3.41 15.28 0.90
N GLN A 88 -3.72 14.78 -0.31
CA GLN A 88 -2.99 15.04 -1.55
C GLN A 88 -1.47 14.77 -1.42
N PRO A 89 -1.04 13.57 -1.02
CA PRO A 89 0.35 13.31 -0.74
C PRO A 89 1.18 13.24 -2.03
N SER A 90 2.45 13.65 -1.97
CA SER A 90 3.44 13.37 -3.01
C SER A 90 4.04 11.96 -2.90
N LEU A 91 4.04 11.39 -1.68
CA LEU A 91 4.47 10.03 -1.37
C LEU A 91 3.44 9.33 -0.49
N LEU A 92 2.84 8.27 -1.02
CA LEU A 92 1.97 7.36 -0.28
C LEU A 92 2.76 6.12 0.12
N MET A 93 2.84 5.85 1.41
CA MET A 93 3.45 4.65 1.98
C MET A 93 2.36 3.71 2.45
N LEU A 94 2.41 2.43 2.06
CA LEU A 94 1.43 1.42 2.44
C LEU A 94 2.16 0.22 3.07
N ASP A 95 1.69 -0.17 4.26
CA ASP A 95 2.23 -1.29 5.01
C ASP A 95 1.22 -2.45 4.99
N GLU A 96 1.57 -3.52 4.28
CA GLU A 96 0.79 -4.74 4.05
C GLU A 96 -0.70 -4.48 3.72
N PRO A 97 -1.01 -3.64 2.70
CA PRO A 97 -2.40 -3.30 2.39
C PRO A 97 -3.23 -4.48 1.89
N SER A 98 -2.61 -5.59 1.48
CA SER A 98 -3.31 -6.81 1.04
C SER A 98 -3.66 -7.77 2.18
N LEU A 99 -3.14 -7.55 3.39
CA LEU A 99 -3.24 -8.51 4.49
C LEU A 99 -4.71 -8.83 4.86
N GLY A 100 -5.04 -10.11 4.82
CA GLY A 100 -6.37 -10.62 5.18
C GLY A 100 -7.49 -10.19 4.22
N LEU A 101 -7.15 -9.87 2.97
CA LEU A 101 -8.10 -9.59 1.90
C LEU A 101 -8.24 -10.77 0.94
N ALA A 102 -9.43 -10.90 0.34
CA ALA A 102 -9.64 -11.85 -0.73
C ALA A 102 -8.81 -11.46 -1.98
N PRO A 103 -8.28 -12.42 -2.76
CA PRO A 103 -7.38 -12.14 -3.88
C PRO A 103 -7.94 -11.13 -4.91
N PHE A 104 -9.24 -11.17 -5.18
CA PHE A 104 -9.87 -10.24 -6.11
C PHE A 104 -9.86 -8.78 -5.60
N LEU A 105 -9.99 -8.58 -4.26
CA LEU A 105 -9.90 -7.25 -3.64
C LEU A 105 -8.46 -6.72 -3.65
N VAL A 106 -7.48 -7.61 -3.48
CA VAL A 106 -6.06 -7.25 -3.62
C VAL A 106 -5.79 -6.72 -5.03
N ALA A 107 -6.23 -7.46 -6.05
CA ALA A 107 -6.07 -7.05 -7.45
C ALA A 107 -6.79 -5.71 -7.74
N GLU A 108 -7.99 -5.51 -7.20
CA GLU A 108 -8.76 -4.27 -7.32
C GLU A 108 -7.99 -3.08 -6.69
N ILE A 109 -7.57 -3.20 -5.43
CA ILE A 109 -6.84 -2.14 -4.71
C ILE A 109 -5.51 -1.83 -5.40
N PHE A 110 -4.77 -2.85 -5.80
CA PHE A 110 -3.47 -2.67 -6.46
C PHE A 110 -3.61 -2.01 -7.83
N GLY A 111 -4.63 -2.38 -8.60
CA GLY A 111 -4.96 -1.72 -9.86
C GLY A 111 -5.31 -0.23 -9.66
N ILE A 112 -6.04 0.10 -8.59
CA ILE A 112 -6.35 1.48 -8.24
C ILE A 112 -5.08 2.24 -7.84
N LEU A 113 -4.18 1.65 -7.03
CA LEU A 113 -2.91 2.29 -6.65
C LEU A 113 -2.03 2.58 -7.87
N GLN A 114 -1.96 1.64 -8.81
CA GLN A 114 -1.24 1.85 -10.07
C GLN A 114 -1.86 2.97 -10.90
N LYS A 115 -3.19 3.02 -11.00
CA LYS A 115 -3.92 4.08 -11.69
C LYS A 115 -3.63 5.45 -11.08
N ILE A 116 -3.72 5.58 -9.74
CA ILE A 116 -3.43 6.82 -9.02
C ILE A 116 -1.97 7.25 -9.25
N ASN A 117 -1.00 6.33 -9.19
CA ASN A 117 0.40 6.64 -9.47
C ASN A 117 0.59 7.22 -10.88
N GLN A 118 -0.11 6.65 -11.88
CA GLN A 118 0.00 7.08 -13.28
C GLN A 118 -0.72 8.40 -13.55
N GLU A 119 -1.91 8.60 -13.00
CA GLU A 119 -2.77 9.76 -13.26
C GLU A 119 -2.38 10.99 -12.44
N GLU A 120 -2.05 10.79 -11.14
CA GLU A 120 -1.73 11.89 -10.22
C GLU A 120 -0.21 12.16 -10.10
N GLY A 121 0.64 11.31 -10.67
CA GLY A 121 2.10 11.42 -10.55
C GLY A 121 2.63 11.20 -9.11
N MET A 122 1.80 10.64 -8.24
CA MET A 122 2.12 10.38 -6.84
C MET A 122 3.06 9.18 -6.73
N SER A 123 4.15 9.31 -5.96
CA SER A 123 5.03 8.17 -5.65
C SER A 123 4.37 7.21 -4.66
N VAL A 124 4.52 5.92 -4.87
CA VAL A 124 4.01 4.87 -3.97
C VAL A 124 5.16 4.02 -3.46
N LEU A 125 5.28 3.89 -2.14
CA LEU A 125 6.14 2.92 -1.47
C LEU A 125 5.26 1.84 -0.84
N LEU A 126 5.34 0.63 -1.40
CA LEU A 126 4.54 -0.52 -0.99
C LEU A 126 5.42 -1.51 -0.22
N VAL A 127 5.03 -1.85 1.01
CA VAL A 127 5.61 -2.95 1.79
C VAL A 127 4.60 -4.10 1.75
N GLU A 128 5.03 -5.26 1.26
CA GLU A 128 4.15 -6.41 1.07
C GLU A 128 4.88 -7.73 1.30
N GLN A 129 4.19 -8.67 1.92
CA GLN A 129 4.62 -10.05 2.01
C GLN A 129 4.26 -10.83 0.73
N ASN A 130 3.14 -10.48 0.08
CA ASN A 130 2.73 -11.07 -1.18
C ASN A 130 3.55 -10.51 -2.35
N ALA A 131 4.78 -11.01 -2.47
CA ALA A 131 5.75 -10.55 -3.47
C ALA A 131 5.20 -10.67 -4.91
N LEU A 132 4.46 -11.74 -5.22
CA LEU A 132 3.88 -11.95 -6.56
C LEU A 132 2.94 -10.79 -6.94
N ALA A 133 1.98 -10.49 -6.07
CA ALA A 133 1.02 -9.42 -6.33
C ALA A 133 1.70 -8.03 -6.35
N ALA A 134 2.65 -7.78 -5.46
CA ALA A 134 3.39 -6.52 -5.42
C ALA A 134 4.19 -6.28 -6.69
N LEU A 135 4.94 -7.29 -7.16
CA LEU A 135 5.77 -7.18 -8.35
C LEU A 135 4.97 -6.96 -9.65
N GLU A 136 3.65 -7.23 -9.66
CA GLU A 136 2.79 -6.93 -10.83
C GLU A 136 2.58 -5.42 -11.04
N ILE A 137 2.65 -4.62 -9.99
CA ILE A 137 2.26 -3.20 -10.04
C ILE A 137 3.40 -2.22 -9.81
N VAL A 138 4.58 -2.69 -9.36
CA VAL A 138 5.73 -1.83 -9.06
C VAL A 138 6.75 -1.80 -10.21
N SER A 139 7.55 -0.73 -10.30
CA SER A 139 8.66 -0.62 -11.24
C SER A 139 9.95 -1.24 -10.68
N GLU A 140 10.20 -1.07 -9.40
CA GLU A 140 11.40 -1.52 -8.68
C GLU A 140 11.02 -2.18 -7.36
N GLY A 141 11.88 -3.08 -6.87
CA GLY A 141 11.68 -3.76 -5.59
C GLY A 141 12.97 -3.94 -4.81
N TYR A 142 12.80 -4.06 -3.51
CA TYR A 142 13.83 -4.39 -2.53
C TYR A 142 13.37 -5.59 -1.72
N LEU A 143 14.11 -6.68 -1.77
CA LEU A 143 13.86 -7.85 -0.94
C LEU A 143 14.58 -7.69 0.39
N ILE A 144 13.83 -7.80 1.49
CA ILE A 144 14.35 -7.63 2.84
C ILE A 144 14.23 -8.95 3.60
N GLU A 145 15.34 -9.42 4.13
CA GLU A 145 15.40 -10.58 5.03
C GLU A 145 16.13 -10.21 6.31
N ASN A 146 15.56 -10.57 7.46
CA ASN A 146 16.16 -10.31 8.78
C ASN A 146 16.63 -8.86 8.95
N GLY A 147 15.85 -7.89 8.45
CA GLY A 147 16.15 -6.46 8.56
C GLY A 147 17.25 -5.96 7.61
N ARG A 148 17.63 -6.74 6.58
CA ARG A 148 18.65 -6.37 5.61
C ARG A 148 18.14 -6.53 4.20
N VAL A 149 18.50 -5.58 3.32
CA VAL A 149 18.27 -5.72 1.89
C VAL A 149 19.20 -6.80 1.36
N VAL A 150 18.63 -7.88 0.85
CA VAL A 150 19.38 -9.01 0.27
C VAL A 150 19.42 -8.95 -1.25
N MET A 151 18.41 -8.34 -1.88
CA MET A 151 18.33 -8.16 -3.32
C MET A 151 17.54 -6.89 -3.66
N ASN A 152 17.84 -6.26 -4.78
CA ASN A 152 17.07 -5.16 -5.34
C ASN A 152 17.20 -5.13 -6.86
N GLY A 153 16.23 -4.53 -7.52
CA GLY A 153 16.21 -4.37 -8.97
C GLY A 153 14.85 -4.02 -9.54
N THR A 154 14.77 -4.00 -10.86
CA THR A 154 13.48 -3.81 -11.53
C THR A 154 12.54 -4.98 -11.27
N ALA A 155 11.23 -4.73 -11.26
CA ALA A 155 10.24 -5.80 -11.08
C ALA A 155 10.43 -6.95 -12.08
N ALA A 156 10.77 -6.64 -13.34
CA ALA A 156 11.03 -7.65 -14.36
C ALA A 156 12.26 -8.53 -14.02
N ALA A 157 13.36 -7.91 -13.54
CA ALA A 157 14.56 -8.65 -13.13
C ALA A 157 14.30 -9.53 -11.90
N LEU A 158 13.52 -9.00 -10.92
CA LEU A 158 13.16 -9.76 -9.72
C LEU A 158 12.25 -10.95 -10.06
N LYS A 159 11.24 -10.75 -10.92
CA LYS A 159 10.35 -11.83 -11.39
C LYS A 159 11.08 -12.95 -12.13
N SER A 160 12.14 -12.62 -12.88
CA SER A 160 12.92 -13.60 -13.64
C SER A 160 14.01 -14.30 -12.81
N ASN A 161 14.25 -13.87 -11.58
CA ASN A 161 15.27 -14.46 -10.71
C ASN A 161 14.79 -15.81 -10.16
N SER A 162 15.61 -16.87 -10.35
CA SER A 162 15.29 -18.24 -9.93
C SER A 162 15.05 -18.38 -8.43
N ASP A 163 15.86 -17.69 -7.62
CA ASP A 163 15.78 -17.77 -6.16
C ASP A 163 14.48 -17.13 -5.66
N ILE A 164 14.06 -16.00 -6.30
CA ILE A 164 12.78 -15.37 -5.99
C ILE A 164 11.60 -16.26 -6.42
N GLN A 165 11.69 -16.88 -7.60
CA GLN A 165 10.67 -17.80 -8.08
C GLN A 165 10.49 -18.99 -7.15
N GLU A 166 11.58 -19.58 -6.69
CA GLU A 166 11.56 -20.75 -5.81
C GLU A 166 11.06 -20.42 -4.41
N PHE A 167 11.57 -19.33 -3.78
CA PHE A 167 11.33 -19.05 -2.37
C PHE A 167 10.12 -18.14 -2.11
N TYR A 168 9.77 -17.23 -3.03
CA TYR A 168 8.77 -16.19 -2.78
C TYR A 168 7.57 -16.22 -3.74
N LEU A 169 7.70 -16.82 -4.92
CA LEU A 169 6.64 -16.88 -5.91
C LEU A 169 5.97 -18.26 -6.03
N GLY A 170 6.34 -19.23 -5.17
CA GLY A 170 5.70 -20.53 -5.11
C GLY A 170 6.00 -21.46 -6.30
N GLY A 171 7.11 -21.26 -7.00
CA GLY A 171 7.51 -22.04 -8.16
C GLY A 171 8.06 -23.45 -7.88
N GLY A 172 8.00 -23.93 -6.64
CA GLY A 172 8.47 -25.26 -6.24
C GLY A 172 7.33 -26.16 -5.79
N GLU A 173 6.86 -27.07 -6.60
CA GLU A 173 6.15 -28.26 -6.11
C GLU A 173 7.07 -29.03 -5.15
N GLY A 174 6.75 -29.01 -3.86
CA GLY A 174 7.25 -29.99 -2.88
C GLY A 174 8.67 -29.84 -2.34
N THR A 175 9.12 -28.66 -1.97
CA THR A 175 10.36 -28.55 -1.20
C THR A 175 10.09 -28.62 0.30
N ASP A 176 10.52 -29.76 0.86
CA ASP A 176 10.60 -30.03 2.30
C ASP A 176 11.53 -28.97 2.95
N PHE A 177 10.98 -28.14 3.85
CA PHE A 177 11.66 -27.02 4.52
C PHE A 177 12.85 -27.44 5.41
N HIS A 178 13.21 -28.72 5.43
CA HIS A 178 14.34 -29.25 6.22
C HIS A 178 15.73 -29.15 5.58
N ASN A 179 15.84 -28.70 4.33
CA ASN A 179 17.13 -28.61 3.61
C ASN A 179 17.46 -27.21 3.08
N VAL A 180 17.10 -26.16 3.78
CA VAL A 180 17.55 -24.81 3.42
C VAL A 180 19.05 -24.69 3.67
N LYS A 181 19.82 -24.79 2.62
CA LYS A 181 21.25 -24.46 2.64
C LYS A 181 21.37 -22.99 3.03
N HIS A 182 21.95 -22.73 4.21
CA HIS A 182 22.36 -21.40 4.61
C HIS A 182 23.17 -20.75 3.47
N TYR A 183 22.62 -19.68 2.91
CA TYR A 183 23.25 -18.93 1.83
C TYR A 183 24.60 -18.39 2.30
N SER A 184 25.68 -18.98 1.82
CA SER A 184 27.03 -18.51 2.10
C SER A 184 27.26 -17.21 1.31
N ARG A 185 27.57 -16.14 2.07
CA ARG A 185 27.95 -14.82 1.60
C ARG A 185 28.62 -14.82 0.25
N ARG A 186 27.98 -14.31 -0.80
CA ARG A 186 28.64 -13.87 -2.03
C ARG A 186 28.57 -12.36 -2.17
N LYS A 187 29.78 -11.80 -2.01
CA LYS A 187 30.30 -10.51 -2.51
C LYS A 187 29.49 -9.23 -2.33
N ARG A 188 30.05 -8.36 -1.49
CA ARG A 188 29.84 -6.93 -1.45
C ARG A 188 29.80 -6.32 -2.87
N TRP A 189 28.68 -5.68 -3.19
CA TRP A 189 28.59 -4.69 -4.25
C TRP A 189 28.52 -3.31 -3.58
N LEU A 190 29.64 -2.84 -3.08
CA LEU A 190 29.87 -1.43 -2.73
C LEU A 190 31.38 -1.20 -2.94
N SER A 191 31.70 -0.67 -4.05
CA SER A 191 32.92 0.11 -4.31
C SER A 191 32.54 1.29 -5.18
#